data_e3f212efd64fe8b31547949500a1faff
#
_entry.id   e3f212efd64fe8b31547949500a1faff
#
_cell.length_a   1.000
_cell.length_b   1.000
_cell.length_c   1.000
_cell.angle_alpha   90.00
_cell.angle_beta   90.00
_cell.angle_gamma   90.00
#
_symmetry.space_group_name_H-M   'P 1'
#
loop_
_entity.id
_entity.type
_entity.pdbx_description
1 polymer ?
#
loop_
_entity_poly.entity_id
_entity_poly.type
_entity_poly.pdbx_seq_one_letter_code
_entity_poly.pdbx_strand_id
1 'polypeptide(L)'
;MINWLLAITPPLSLLLATILLLRPWVLTRFGARFQYGLWLTVPLLLTLLSLPMGLPATANMETYRVTLGKLSQQASEIDWLGGGYWLGLIACLGLLLRSLIQLAKLLRRASPLPAEGRLKLLSSNDTLSPFVLGFLSPTVVLPSGFMHKTPNEEKNLILAHELGHWQRGDLHLNLLAISLVCLCWFNPLCLLAYRSFRQDQELACDAAVTAGLTQAERIAYGRALIGHATQVARNWQPLSHHYGDKHTMKQRLMQLKTQHGFSRSSLLLPLVLTAGLGIWSQAPAIAGEKQAAPHPVMRVEPKYPAQAAKDLVEGYIQARFDIGQDGRVSNVTIFKSEPAGVFDKVAIEALNQWQYEPKATKAMEVQLDFRMGPPGASDKRPGNDERERIDVLPHSDKQH
;
A
#
# COMPACT_ATOMS: atom_id res chain seq x y z
N MET A 1 -7.15 3.78 8.34
CA MET A 1 -6.55 2.59 7.70
C MET A 1 -6.84 2.55 6.21
N ILE A 2 -8.09 2.62 5.75
CA ILE A 2 -8.45 2.57 4.31
C ILE A 2 -7.78 3.71 3.54
N ASN A 3 -7.79 4.94 4.03
CA ASN A 3 -7.14 6.08 3.38
C ASN A 3 -5.62 5.86 3.21
N TRP A 4 -4.96 5.26 4.20
CA TRP A 4 -3.54 4.90 4.10
C TRP A 4 -3.32 3.83 3.02
N LEU A 5 -4.16 2.79 2.97
CA LEU A 5 -4.09 1.75 1.92
C LEU A 5 -4.30 2.34 0.53
N LEU A 6 -5.27 3.25 0.37
CA LEU A 6 -5.50 3.93 -0.89
C LEU A 6 -4.29 4.79 -1.31
N ALA A 7 -3.65 5.46 -0.36
CA ALA A 7 -2.47 6.29 -0.62
C ALA A 7 -1.25 5.47 -1.04
N ILE A 8 -1.02 4.30 -0.43
CA ILE A 8 0.15 3.45 -0.76
C ILE A 8 -0.05 2.57 -2.00
N THR A 9 -1.29 2.26 -2.37
CA THR A 9 -1.59 1.34 -3.47
C THR A 9 -1.03 1.80 -4.82
N PRO A 10 -1.16 3.07 -5.27
CA PRO A 10 -0.60 3.51 -6.55
C PRO A 10 0.94 3.40 -6.62
N PRO A 11 1.73 3.98 -5.70
CA PRO A 11 3.19 3.88 -5.76
C PRO A 11 3.68 2.43 -5.60
N LEU A 12 3.02 1.63 -4.75
CA LEU A 12 3.32 0.20 -4.63
C LEU A 12 3.06 -0.54 -5.95
N SER A 13 1.90 -0.32 -6.57
CA SER A 13 1.53 -0.95 -7.84
C SER A 13 2.51 -0.59 -8.95
N LEU A 14 2.95 0.67 -9.03
CA LEU A 14 3.93 1.12 -10.00
C LEU A 14 5.29 0.45 -9.78
N LEU A 15 5.76 0.35 -8.54
CA LEU A 15 6.99 -0.36 -8.20
C LEU A 15 6.91 -1.83 -8.60
N LEU A 16 5.83 -2.52 -8.22
CA LEU A 16 5.64 -3.95 -8.54
C LEU A 16 5.57 -4.18 -10.05
N ALA A 17 4.84 -3.35 -10.78
CA ALA A 17 4.78 -3.41 -12.24
C ALA A 17 6.16 -3.21 -12.87
N THR A 18 6.93 -2.24 -12.39
CA THR A 18 8.30 -1.96 -12.86
C THR A 18 9.23 -3.17 -12.64
N ILE A 19 9.21 -3.76 -11.44
CA ILE A 19 10.01 -4.96 -11.14
C ILE A 19 9.62 -6.12 -12.07
N LEU A 20 8.31 -6.36 -12.25
CA LEU A 20 7.80 -7.44 -13.09
C LEU A 20 8.17 -7.26 -14.58
N LEU A 21 8.04 -6.04 -15.10
CA LEU A 21 8.36 -5.72 -16.50
C LEU A 21 9.87 -5.81 -16.77
N LEU A 22 10.70 -5.33 -15.86
CA LEU A 22 12.16 -5.35 -16.00
C LEU A 22 12.78 -6.70 -15.67
N ARG A 23 12.04 -7.62 -15.02
CA ARG A 23 12.53 -8.93 -14.56
C ARG A 23 13.30 -9.72 -15.63
N PRO A 24 12.82 -9.93 -16.87
CA PRO A 24 13.56 -10.71 -17.87
C PRO A 24 14.88 -10.05 -18.24
N TRP A 25 14.91 -8.75 -18.39
CA TRP A 25 16.13 -8.00 -18.68
C TRP A 25 17.12 -8.04 -17.52
N VAL A 26 16.66 -7.87 -16.30
CA VAL A 26 17.52 -7.92 -15.09
C VAL A 26 18.11 -9.31 -14.89
N LEU A 27 17.32 -10.37 -15.05
CA LEU A 27 17.81 -11.75 -14.95
C LEU A 27 18.91 -12.06 -15.96
N THR A 28 18.80 -11.56 -17.20
CA THR A 28 19.82 -11.78 -18.22
C THR A 28 21.06 -10.92 -18.03
N ARG A 29 20.93 -9.70 -17.49
CA ARG A 29 22.03 -8.73 -17.38
C ARG A 29 22.79 -8.80 -16.06
N PHE A 30 22.07 -9.02 -14.93
CA PHE A 30 22.61 -8.95 -13.57
C PHE A 30 22.49 -10.27 -12.80
N GLY A 31 21.69 -11.20 -13.32
CA GLY A 31 21.50 -12.53 -12.72
C GLY A 31 20.49 -12.60 -11.59
N ALA A 32 20.23 -13.84 -11.15
CA ALA A 32 19.13 -14.17 -10.24
C ALA A 32 19.30 -13.56 -8.82
N ARG A 33 20.54 -13.50 -8.31
CA ARG A 33 20.78 -12.95 -6.95
C ARG A 33 20.45 -11.46 -6.89
N PHE A 34 20.78 -10.72 -7.93
CA PHE A 34 20.46 -9.31 -8.01
C PHE A 34 18.95 -9.09 -8.16
N GLN A 35 18.30 -9.84 -9.06
CA GLN A 35 16.84 -9.78 -9.24
C GLN A 35 16.11 -10.05 -7.93
N TYR A 36 16.54 -11.06 -7.16
CA TYR A 36 15.96 -11.33 -5.85
C TYR A 36 16.17 -10.18 -4.86
N GLY A 37 17.34 -9.55 -4.88
CA GLY A 37 17.64 -8.37 -4.06
C GLY A 37 16.74 -7.17 -4.36
N LEU A 38 16.25 -7.01 -5.61
CA LEU A 38 15.33 -5.94 -5.97
C LEU A 38 14.01 -5.97 -5.16
N TRP A 39 13.58 -7.14 -4.71
CA TRP A 39 12.36 -7.25 -3.90
C TRP A 39 12.47 -6.55 -2.55
N LEU A 40 13.69 -6.26 -2.04
CA LEU A 40 13.90 -5.46 -0.83
C LEU A 40 13.47 -4.00 -1.00
N THR A 41 13.32 -3.53 -2.24
CA THR A 41 12.79 -2.19 -2.51
C THR A 41 11.34 -2.04 -2.06
N VAL A 42 10.56 -3.13 -2.02
CA VAL A 42 9.16 -3.12 -1.60
C VAL A 42 9.01 -2.74 -0.12
N PRO A 43 9.60 -3.46 0.86
CA PRO A 43 9.53 -3.04 2.26
C PRO A 43 10.20 -1.67 2.49
N LEU A 44 11.26 -1.34 1.74
CA LEU A 44 11.92 -0.03 1.83
C LEU A 44 10.96 1.10 1.39
N LEU A 45 10.23 0.94 0.29
CA LEU A 45 9.21 1.91 -0.14
C LEU A 45 8.11 2.04 0.92
N LEU A 46 7.59 0.93 1.45
CA LEU A 46 6.55 0.96 2.46
C LEU A 46 7.00 1.65 3.75
N THR A 47 8.24 1.42 4.19
CA THR A 47 8.80 2.13 5.35
C THR A 47 8.95 3.63 5.06
N LEU A 48 9.45 4.00 3.87
CA LEU A 48 9.61 5.40 3.46
C LEU A 48 8.26 6.14 3.44
N LEU A 49 7.21 5.50 2.90
CA LEU A 49 5.85 6.07 2.85
C LEU A 49 5.16 6.12 4.22
N SER A 50 5.59 5.30 5.18
CA SER A 50 5.03 5.25 6.53
C SER A 50 5.77 6.16 7.53
N LEU A 51 6.98 6.62 7.19
CA LEU A 51 7.71 7.57 8.01
C LEU A 51 7.00 8.93 7.95
N PRO A 52 6.72 9.57 9.10
CA PRO A 52 6.28 10.95 9.13
C PRO A 52 7.49 11.82 8.73
N MET A 53 7.76 11.90 7.42
CA MET A 53 8.70 12.88 6.92
C MET A 53 8.08 14.22 7.26
N GLY A 54 8.73 15.00 8.11
CA GLY A 54 8.28 16.31 8.59
C GLY A 54 8.21 17.41 7.53
N LEU A 55 7.94 17.03 6.30
CA LEU A 55 7.37 17.93 5.31
C LEU A 55 5.98 18.28 5.83
N PRO A 56 5.63 19.56 5.96
CA PRO A 56 4.31 19.95 6.43
C PRO A 56 3.31 19.15 5.62
N ALA A 57 2.59 18.26 6.31
CA ALA A 57 1.43 17.63 5.73
C ALA A 57 0.65 18.80 5.12
N THR A 58 0.40 18.77 3.81
CA THR A 58 -0.64 19.60 3.24
C THR A 58 -1.80 19.43 4.17
N ALA A 59 -2.09 20.48 4.92
CA ALA A 59 -3.25 20.50 5.78
C ALA A 59 -4.37 19.97 4.91
N ASN A 60 -4.87 18.79 5.25
CA ASN A 60 -6.11 18.32 4.67
C ASN A 60 -7.02 19.51 4.88
N MET A 61 -7.42 20.17 3.80
CA MET A 61 -8.51 21.12 3.87
C MET A 61 -9.70 20.29 4.35
N GLU A 62 -9.80 20.13 5.67
CA GLU A 62 -11.05 19.72 6.28
C GLU A 62 -12.02 20.80 5.88
N THR A 63 -12.82 20.49 4.89
CA THR A 63 -13.98 21.30 4.55
C THR A 63 -14.85 21.26 5.80
N TYR A 64 -14.71 22.25 6.65
CA TYR A 64 -15.57 22.42 7.82
C TYR A 64 -16.97 22.72 7.28
N ARG A 65 -17.76 21.68 7.07
CA ARG A 65 -19.20 21.82 6.91
C ARG A 65 -19.74 22.10 8.31
N VAL A 66 -19.90 23.35 8.65
CA VAL A 66 -20.71 23.74 9.80
C VAL A 66 -22.16 23.49 9.45
N THR A 67 -22.65 22.28 9.67
CA THR A 67 -24.07 21.98 9.72
C THR A 67 -24.56 22.26 11.12
N LEU A 68 -25.05 23.49 11.35
CA LEU A 68 -25.90 23.79 12.49
C LEU A 68 -27.17 22.94 12.42
N GLY A 69 -27.32 21.97 13.33
CA GLY A 69 -28.58 21.25 13.55
C GLY A 69 -28.69 19.84 13.03
N LYS A 70 -27.66 19.01 13.15
CA LYS A 70 -27.84 17.54 13.11
C LYS A 70 -27.20 16.85 14.30
N LEU A 71 -27.80 17.06 15.48
CA LEU A 71 -27.88 16.05 16.53
C LEU A 71 -29.03 15.10 16.16
N SER A 72 -28.93 14.30 15.15
CA SER A 72 -29.73 13.08 14.92
C SER A 72 -29.80 12.74 13.44
N GLN A 73 -28.73 12.32 12.88
CA GLN A 73 -28.70 11.31 11.81
C GLN A 73 -27.25 10.97 11.51
N GLN A 74 -26.53 10.52 12.52
CA GLN A 74 -25.53 9.50 12.30
C GLN A 74 -26.31 8.19 12.08
N ALA A 75 -27.10 8.15 11.00
CA ALA A 75 -27.32 6.91 10.34
C ALA A 75 -25.92 6.50 9.89
N SER A 76 -25.38 5.48 10.51
CA SER A 76 -24.16 4.83 10.11
C SER A 76 -24.37 4.44 8.65
N GLU A 77 -23.91 5.28 7.71
CA GLU A 77 -23.72 4.80 6.35
C GLU A 77 -22.81 3.59 6.53
N ILE A 78 -23.36 2.41 6.34
CA ILE A 78 -22.61 1.16 6.42
C ILE A 78 -21.49 1.35 5.41
N ASP A 79 -20.25 1.47 5.90
CA ASP A 79 -19.09 1.56 5.03
C ASP A 79 -18.89 0.22 4.33
N TRP A 80 -19.66 0.01 3.25
CA TRP A 80 -19.62 -1.20 2.45
C TRP A 80 -18.23 -1.51 1.90
N LEU A 81 -17.44 -0.47 1.61
CA LEU A 81 -16.05 -0.64 1.15
C LEU A 81 -15.19 -1.16 2.29
N GLY A 82 -15.33 -0.58 3.48
CA GLY A 82 -14.65 -1.07 4.68
C GLY A 82 -15.06 -2.48 5.04
N GLY A 83 -16.37 -2.78 5.02
CA GLY A 83 -16.88 -4.12 5.27
C GLY A 83 -16.35 -5.15 4.27
N GLY A 84 -16.34 -4.82 2.98
CA GLY A 84 -15.79 -5.67 1.92
C GLY A 84 -14.30 -5.93 2.09
N TYR A 85 -13.52 -4.91 2.45
CA TYR A 85 -12.10 -5.06 2.72
C TYR A 85 -11.84 -6.03 3.88
N TRP A 86 -12.54 -5.87 5.00
CA TRP A 86 -12.37 -6.75 6.17
C TRP A 86 -12.77 -8.19 5.87
N LEU A 87 -13.84 -8.41 5.10
CA LEU A 87 -14.26 -9.74 4.68
C LEU A 87 -13.16 -10.44 3.88
N GLY A 88 -12.56 -9.77 2.90
CA GLY A 88 -11.47 -10.32 2.11
C GLY A 88 -10.21 -10.60 2.93
N LEU A 89 -9.87 -9.69 3.86
CA LEU A 89 -8.73 -9.91 4.78
C LEU A 89 -8.96 -11.13 5.68
N ILE A 90 -10.15 -11.28 6.25
CA ILE A 90 -10.53 -12.44 7.08
C ILE A 90 -10.46 -13.74 6.26
N ALA A 91 -10.92 -13.71 4.99
CA ALA A 91 -10.80 -14.86 4.10
C ALA A 91 -9.34 -15.25 3.84
N CYS A 92 -8.46 -14.28 3.55
CA CYS A 92 -7.03 -14.52 3.37
C CYS A 92 -6.37 -15.08 4.64
N LEU A 93 -6.67 -14.51 5.81
CA LEU A 93 -6.16 -15.02 7.10
C LEU A 93 -6.68 -16.43 7.40
N GLY A 94 -7.93 -16.73 7.07
CA GLY A 94 -8.51 -18.07 7.19
C GLY A 94 -7.78 -19.10 6.31
N LEU A 95 -7.46 -18.75 5.07
CA LEU A 95 -6.67 -19.60 4.17
C LEU A 95 -5.24 -19.81 4.71
N LEU A 96 -4.62 -18.77 5.24
CA LEU A 96 -3.30 -18.86 5.87
C LEU A 96 -3.33 -19.77 7.11
N LEU A 97 -4.30 -19.58 7.98
CA LEU A 97 -4.50 -20.41 9.18
C LEU A 97 -4.72 -21.88 8.81
N ARG A 98 -5.58 -22.15 7.81
CA ARG A 98 -5.76 -23.51 7.28
C ARG A 98 -4.44 -24.14 6.85
N SER A 99 -3.61 -23.38 6.13
CA SER A 99 -2.30 -23.86 5.66
C SER A 99 -1.35 -24.14 6.82
N LEU A 100 -1.34 -23.29 7.87
CA LEU A 100 -0.55 -23.51 9.08
C LEU A 100 -1.01 -24.74 9.85
N ILE A 101 -2.31 -24.97 9.94
CA ILE A 101 -2.87 -26.18 10.56
C ILE A 101 -2.45 -27.44 9.78
N GLN A 102 -2.49 -27.40 8.44
CA GLN A 102 -2.03 -28.52 7.61
C GLN A 102 -0.53 -28.81 7.84
N LEU A 103 0.29 -27.76 7.89
CA LEU A 103 1.71 -27.89 8.19
C LEU A 103 1.95 -28.46 9.59
N ALA A 104 1.24 -27.98 10.60
CA ALA A 104 1.33 -28.51 11.97
C ALA A 104 0.93 -29.99 12.05
N LYS A 105 -0.11 -30.41 11.31
CA LYS A 105 -0.51 -31.82 11.22
C LYS A 105 0.57 -32.67 10.58
N LEU A 106 1.21 -32.20 9.50
CA LEU A 106 2.33 -32.87 8.83
C LEU A 106 3.51 -33.05 9.80
N LEU A 107 3.88 -32.00 10.52
CA LEU A 107 5.00 -32.02 11.47
C LEU A 107 4.74 -32.97 12.64
N ARG A 108 3.51 -33.06 13.16
CA ARG A 108 3.14 -34.00 14.23
C ARG A 108 3.24 -35.46 13.81
N ARG A 109 3.12 -35.75 12.51
CA ARG A 109 3.22 -37.10 11.95
C ARG A 109 4.62 -37.46 11.48
N ALA A 110 5.51 -36.46 11.39
CA ALA A 110 6.87 -36.66 10.95
C ALA A 110 7.71 -37.36 12.02
N SER A 111 8.55 -38.32 11.59
CA SER A 111 9.46 -39.05 12.44
C SER A 111 10.85 -38.40 12.45
N PRO A 112 11.52 -38.28 13.60
CA PRO A 112 12.87 -37.74 13.66
C PRO A 112 13.87 -38.68 12.96
N LEU A 113 14.82 -38.08 12.24
CA LEU A 113 15.96 -38.79 11.66
C LEU A 113 17.25 -38.41 12.42
N PRO A 114 18.27 -39.31 12.44
CA PRO A 114 19.57 -38.93 12.92
C PRO A 114 20.12 -37.72 12.19
N ALA A 115 20.60 -36.74 12.94
CA ALA A 115 21.12 -35.50 12.38
C ALA A 115 22.38 -35.08 13.14
N GLU A 116 23.30 -34.43 12.46
CA GLU A 116 24.52 -33.91 13.05
C GLU A 116 24.40 -32.42 13.36
N GLY A 117 24.88 -31.98 14.50
CA GLY A 117 24.93 -30.58 14.90
C GLY A 117 23.57 -29.97 15.24
N ARG A 118 23.35 -28.72 14.79
CA ARG A 118 22.13 -27.94 15.06
C ARG A 118 20.99 -28.21 14.07
N LEU A 119 21.23 -28.98 13.00
CA LEU A 119 20.24 -29.32 12.00
C LEU A 119 19.29 -30.39 12.50
N LYS A 120 17.99 -30.13 12.47
CA LYS A 120 16.97 -31.13 12.75
C LYS A 120 16.48 -31.73 11.45
N LEU A 121 16.48 -33.05 11.33
CA LEU A 121 15.95 -33.78 10.18
C LEU A 121 14.69 -34.52 10.60
N LEU A 122 13.65 -34.40 9.81
CA LEU A 122 12.38 -35.12 9.97
C LEU A 122 12.06 -35.87 8.69
N SER A 123 11.44 -37.04 8.81
CA SER A 123 10.91 -37.82 7.70
C SER A 123 9.40 -37.80 7.73
N SER A 124 8.75 -37.58 6.59
CA SER A 124 7.31 -37.60 6.49
C SER A 124 6.85 -38.34 5.23
N ASN A 125 5.77 -39.12 5.36
CA ASN A 125 5.09 -39.77 4.23
C ASN A 125 4.17 -38.77 3.49
N ASP A 126 3.82 -37.68 4.15
CA ASP A 126 2.86 -36.69 3.63
C ASP A 126 3.54 -35.63 2.74
N THR A 127 4.88 -35.66 2.61
CA THR A 127 5.62 -34.75 1.72
C THR A 127 6.26 -35.50 0.55
N LEU A 128 6.28 -34.88 -0.61
CA LEU A 128 6.87 -35.42 -1.84
C LEU A 128 8.25 -34.87 -2.14
N SER A 129 8.64 -33.76 -1.51
CA SER A 129 9.98 -33.20 -1.65
C SER A 129 10.49 -32.63 -0.33
N PRO A 130 11.82 -32.49 -0.23
CA PRO A 130 12.45 -31.78 0.88
C PRO A 130 11.94 -30.36 1.00
N PHE A 131 11.90 -29.84 2.22
CA PHE A 131 11.70 -28.41 2.50
C PHE A 131 12.24 -28.05 3.88
N VAL A 132 12.64 -26.80 4.04
CA VAL A 132 13.17 -26.27 5.31
C VAL A 132 12.13 -25.44 6.05
N LEU A 133 12.16 -25.55 7.37
CA LEU A 133 11.36 -24.82 8.34
C LEU A 133 12.24 -24.30 9.49
N GLY A 134 11.64 -23.45 10.33
CA GLY A 134 12.26 -22.95 11.56
C GLY A 134 12.96 -21.61 11.36
N PHE A 135 12.52 -20.61 12.13
CA PHE A 135 13.07 -19.26 12.05
C PHE A 135 14.44 -19.15 12.74
N LEU A 136 14.63 -19.79 13.89
CA LEU A 136 15.85 -19.71 14.70
C LEU A 136 16.78 -20.91 14.53
N SER A 137 16.22 -22.08 14.26
CA SER A 137 16.99 -23.30 14.02
C SER A 137 16.41 -24.04 12.80
N PRO A 138 17.28 -24.49 11.86
CA PRO A 138 16.80 -25.16 10.67
C PRO A 138 16.25 -26.55 10.99
N THR A 139 15.05 -26.80 10.48
CA THR A 139 14.44 -28.14 10.50
C THR A 139 14.12 -28.50 9.05
N VAL A 140 14.76 -29.52 8.52
CA VAL A 140 14.51 -30.00 7.16
C VAL A 140 13.60 -31.21 7.22
N VAL A 141 12.49 -31.14 6.50
CA VAL A 141 11.55 -32.26 6.36
C VAL A 141 11.82 -32.95 5.03
N LEU A 142 12.04 -34.25 5.09
CA LEU A 142 12.40 -35.09 3.95
C LEU A 142 11.27 -36.07 3.65
N PRO A 143 11.04 -36.44 2.38
CA PRO A 143 10.16 -37.54 2.02
C PRO A 143 10.66 -38.86 2.61
N SER A 144 9.75 -39.77 2.96
CA SER A 144 10.12 -41.08 3.46
C SER A 144 10.93 -41.84 2.39
N GLY A 145 12.03 -42.45 2.88
CA GLY A 145 12.97 -43.17 2.02
C GLY A 145 13.97 -42.27 1.28
N PHE A 146 13.92 -40.92 1.39
CA PHE A 146 14.87 -40.02 0.76
C PHE A 146 16.33 -40.38 1.08
N MET A 147 16.63 -40.67 2.35
CA MET A 147 17.99 -41.00 2.79
C MET A 147 18.54 -42.30 2.18
N HIS A 148 17.67 -43.26 1.78
CA HIS A 148 18.07 -44.54 1.23
C HIS A 148 17.99 -44.58 -0.32
N LYS A 149 17.04 -43.84 -0.91
CA LYS A 149 16.77 -43.89 -2.33
C LYS A 149 17.60 -42.92 -3.15
N THR A 150 18.10 -41.82 -2.52
CA THR A 150 18.84 -40.77 -3.21
C THR A 150 20.35 -41.00 -3.09
N PRO A 151 21.14 -40.91 -4.16
CA PRO A 151 22.60 -40.97 -4.11
C PRO A 151 23.21 -39.92 -3.16
N ASN A 152 24.32 -40.22 -2.52
CA ASN A 152 24.93 -39.33 -1.51
C ASN A 152 25.29 -37.97 -2.08
N GLU A 153 25.80 -37.88 -3.31
CA GLU A 153 26.15 -36.62 -3.95
C GLU A 153 24.90 -35.72 -4.16
N GLU A 154 23.82 -36.31 -4.65
CA GLU A 154 22.55 -35.61 -4.87
C GLU A 154 21.91 -35.17 -3.54
N LYS A 155 21.98 -36.01 -2.49
CA LYS A 155 21.50 -35.65 -1.16
C LYS A 155 22.17 -34.41 -0.62
N ASN A 156 23.49 -34.33 -0.70
CA ASN A 156 24.28 -33.21 -0.19
C ASN A 156 23.92 -31.92 -0.95
N LEU A 157 23.72 -31.98 -2.25
CA LEU A 157 23.33 -30.83 -3.08
C LEU A 157 21.92 -30.34 -2.75
N ILE A 158 20.98 -31.26 -2.53
CA ILE A 158 19.59 -30.91 -2.15
C ILE A 158 19.55 -30.34 -0.73
N LEU A 159 20.24 -30.96 0.23
CA LEU A 159 20.32 -30.42 1.59
C LEU A 159 20.99 -29.05 1.62
N ALA A 160 22.03 -28.83 0.79
CA ALA A 160 22.67 -27.53 0.65
C ALA A 160 21.68 -26.47 0.08
N HIS A 161 20.81 -26.86 -0.85
CA HIS A 161 19.76 -26.00 -1.39
C HIS A 161 18.76 -25.61 -0.28
N GLU A 162 18.23 -26.57 0.47
CA GLU A 162 17.27 -26.30 1.56
C GLU A 162 17.89 -25.44 2.67
N LEU A 163 19.13 -25.74 3.07
CA LEU A 163 19.86 -24.91 4.02
C LEU A 163 20.17 -23.52 3.48
N GLY A 164 20.39 -23.40 2.17
CA GLY A 164 20.55 -22.12 1.50
C GLY A 164 19.36 -21.18 1.69
N HIS A 165 18.14 -21.68 1.64
CA HIS A 165 16.93 -20.92 1.94
C HIS A 165 16.92 -20.40 3.38
N TRP A 166 17.29 -21.26 4.35
CA TRP A 166 17.35 -20.85 5.74
C TRP A 166 18.44 -19.80 6.01
N GLN A 167 19.65 -20.01 5.48
CA GLN A 167 20.78 -19.10 5.65
C GLN A 167 20.52 -17.70 5.05
N ARG A 168 19.74 -17.62 3.99
CA ARG A 168 19.37 -16.37 3.34
C ARG A 168 18.18 -15.66 3.99
N GLY A 169 17.55 -16.30 4.99
CA GLY A 169 16.37 -15.75 5.66
C GLY A 169 15.10 -15.77 4.80
N ASP A 170 15.04 -16.66 3.80
CA ASP A 170 13.93 -16.75 2.85
C ASP A 170 12.58 -17.01 3.54
N LEU A 171 12.58 -17.71 4.67
CA LEU A 171 11.37 -17.96 5.47
C LEU A 171 10.77 -16.66 6.03
N HIS A 172 11.65 -15.77 6.53
CA HIS A 172 11.23 -14.47 7.08
C HIS A 172 10.68 -13.57 5.98
N LEU A 173 11.38 -13.51 4.83
CA LEU A 173 10.95 -12.73 3.67
C LEU A 173 9.63 -13.25 3.08
N ASN A 174 9.40 -14.57 3.10
CA ASN A 174 8.12 -15.16 2.71
C ASN A 174 6.98 -14.77 3.64
N LEU A 175 7.22 -14.76 4.96
CA LEU A 175 6.21 -14.34 5.92
C LEU A 175 5.84 -12.87 5.68
N LEU A 176 6.82 -12.00 5.46
CA LEU A 176 6.59 -10.59 5.14
C LEU A 176 5.81 -10.44 3.83
N ALA A 177 6.22 -11.15 2.77
CA ALA A 177 5.59 -11.08 1.47
C ALA A 177 4.13 -11.58 1.49
N ILE A 178 3.84 -12.69 2.18
CA ILE A 178 2.46 -13.20 2.28
C ILE A 178 1.58 -12.28 3.14
N SER A 179 2.15 -11.66 4.18
CA SER A 179 1.44 -10.65 4.98
C SER A 179 1.03 -9.45 4.12
N LEU A 180 1.92 -8.99 3.24
CA LEU A 180 1.61 -7.92 2.28
C LEU A 180 0.53 -8.34 1.28
N VAL A 181 0.56 -9.58 0.78
CA VAL A 181 -0.50 -10.11 -0.10
C VAL A 181 -1.84 -10.15 0.62
N CYS A 182 -1.88 -10.58 1.89
CA CYS A 182 -3.11 -10.57 2.68
C CYS A 182 -3.63 -9.15 2.91
N LEU A 183 -2.74 -8.20 3.20
CA LEU A 183 -3.10 -6.79 3.40
C LEU A 183 -3.62 -6.14 2.12
N CYS A 184 -2.98 -6.44 0.98
CA CYS A 184 -3.32 -5.90 -0.33
C CYS A 184 -4.04 -6.94 -1.21
N TRP A 185 -4.87 -7.80 -0.63
CA TRP A 185 -5.55 -8.91 -1.31
C TRP A 185 -6.34 -8.47 -2.55
N PHE A 186 -6.89 -7.26 -2.53
CA PHE A 186 -7.64 -6.64 -3.61
C PHE A 186 -6.77 -6.21 -4.81
N ASN A 187 -5.44 -6.17 -4.63
CA ASN A 187 -4.50 -5.75 -5.68
C ASN A 187 -3.91 -6.97 -6.41
N PRO A 188 -4.31 -7.26 -7.66
CA PRO A 188 -3.83 -8.43 -8.39
C PRO A 188 -2.32 -8.38 -8.67
N LEU A 189 -1.71 -7.18 -8.73
CA LEU A 189 -0.26 -7.05 -8.89
C LEU A 189 0.50 -7.60 -7.70
N CYS A 190 -0.02 -7.50 -6.47
CA CYS A 190 0.60 -8.10 -5.29
C CYS A 190 0.67 -9.62 -5.39
N LEU A 191 -0.37 -10.27 -5.92
CA LEU A 191 -0.38 -11.72 -6.12
C LEU A 191 0.59 -12.15 -7.23
N LEU A 192 0.64 -11.42 -8.35
CA LEU A 192 1.59 -11.68 -9.44
C LEU A 192 3.02 -11.44 -8.98
N ALA A 193 3.26 -10.38 -8.23
CA ALA A 193 4.54 -10.06 -7.63
C ALA A 193 5.00 -11.16 -6.66
N TYR A 194 4.12 -11.65 -5.81
CA TYR A 194 4.43 -12.76 -4.89
C TYR A 194 4.84 -14.03 -5.64
N ARG A 195 4.14 -14.39 -6.72
CA ARG A 195 4.52 -15.53 -7.56
C ARG A 195 5.91 -15.36 -8.17
N SER A 196 6.21 -14.18 -8.71
CA SER A 196 7.52 -13.88 -9.30
C SER A 196 8.62 -13.81 -8.24
N PHE A 197 8.33 -13.23 -7.06
CA PHE A 197 9.22 -13.22 -5.91
C PHE A 197 9.64 -14.65 -5.50
N ARG A 198 8.68 -15.57 -5.42
CA ARG A 198 8.94 -16.97 -5.11
C ARG A 198 9.82 -17.66 -6.16
N GLN A 199 9.58 -17.38 -7.46
CA GLN A 199 10.43 -17.89 -8.53
C GLN A 199 11.86 -17.34 -8.45
N ASP A 200 12.01 -16.04 -8.18
CA ASP A 200 13.31 -15.38 -8.05
C ASP A 200 14.08 -15.87 -6.82
N GLN A 201 13.37 -16.25 -5.75
CA GLN A 201 13.92 -16.87 -4.56
C GLN A 201 14.57 -18.21 -4.88
N GLU A 202 13.90 -19.07 -5.67
CA GLU A 202 14.44 -20.34 -6.15
C GLU A 202 15.68 -20.11 -7.02
N LEU A 203 15.57 -19.23 -8.03
CA LEU A 203 16.69 -18.92 -8.94
C LEU A 203 17.91 -18.38 -8.19
N ALA A 204 17.70 -17.55 -7.18
CA ALA A 204 18.77 -17.00 -6.37
C ALA A 204 19.37 -18.06 -5.42
N CYS A 205 18.57 -19.02 -4.94
CA CYS A 205 19.06 -20.16 -4.17
C CYS A 205 19.94 -21.07 -5.03
N ASP A 206 19.47 -21.44 -6.21
CA ASP A 206 20.25 -22.22 -7.16
C ASP A 206 21.58 -21.55 -7.50
N ALA A 207 21.55 -20.23 -7.80
CA ALA A 207 22.76 -19.45 -8.06
C ALA A 207 23.72 -19.37 -6.86
N ALA A 208 23.20 -19.45 -5.62
CA ALA A 208 24.01 -19.46 -4.41
C ALA A 208 24.70 -20.82 -4.22
N VAL A 209 23.95 -21.90 -4.33
CA VAL A 209 24.46 -23.26 -4.14
C VAL A 209 25.48 -23.61 -5.23
N THR A 210 25.25 -23.18 -6.46
CA THR A 210 26.12 -23.54 -7.60
C THR A 210 27.28 -22.59 -7.84
N ALA A 211 27.47 -21.56 -7.04
CA ALA A 211 28.49 -20.53 -7.25
C ALA A 211 29.93 -21.06 -7.25
N GLY A 212 30.23 -22.08 -6.44
CA GLY A 212 31.55 -22.70 -6.34
C GLY A 212 31.70 -24.03 -7.04
N LEU A 213 30.62 -24.53 -7.70
CA LEU A 213 30.61 -25.84 -8.30
C LEU A 213 31.26 -25.85 -9.67
N THR A 214 31.93 -26.94 -10.01
CA THR A 214 32.41 -27.26 -11.35
C THR A 214 31.26 -27.49 -12.32
N GLN A 215 31.53 -27.49 -13.60
CA GLN A 215 30.50 -27.74 -14.62
C GLN A 215 29.84 -29.13 -14.46
N ALA A 216 30.62 -30.15 -14.11
CA ALA A 216 30.12 -31.49 -13.88
C ALA A 216 29.15 -31.56 -12.68
N GLU A 217 29.52 -30.91 -11.56
CA GLU A 217 28.67 -30.82 -10.36
C GLU A 217 27.38 -30.01 -10.62
N ARG A 218 27.43 -28.97 -11.43
CA ARG A 218 26.21 -28.23 -11.83
C ARG A 218 25.27 -29.09 -12.69
N ILE A 219 25.81 -29.93 -13.55
CA ILE A 219 25.01 -30.87 -14.33
C ILE A 219 24.37 -31.91 -13.39
N ALA A 220 25.13 -32.41 -12.39
CA ALA A 220 24.60 -33.32 -11.37
C ALA A 220 23.49 -32.66 -10.56
N TYR A 221 23.70 -31.39 -10.13
CA TYR A 221 22.67 -30.59 -9.47
C TYR A 221 21.42 -30.43 -10.30
N GLY A 222 21.56 -30.09 -11.59
CA GLY A 222 20.43 -29.96 -12.51
C GLY A 222 19.63 -31.26 -12.68
N ARG A 223 20.33 -32.42 -12.72
CA ARG A 223 19.68 -33.75 -12.75
C ARG A 223 18.92 -34.03 -11.44
N ALA A 224 19.52 -33.73 -10.29
CA ALA A 224 18.87 -33.88 -8.99
C ALA A 224 17.58 -33.05 -8.92
N LEU A 225 17.62 -31.78 -9.37
CA LEU A 225 16.43 -30.92 -9.44
C LEU A 225 15.32 -31.52 -10.31
N ILE A 226 15.64 -32.04 -11.49
CA ILE A 226 14.66 -32.66 -12.40
C ILE A 226 14.06 -33.93 -11.75
N GLY A 227 14.89 -34.79 -11.14
CA GLY A 227 14.45 -35.99 -10.48
C GLY A 227 13.42 -35.73 -9.39
N HIS A 228 13.61 -34.65 -8.62
CA HIS A 228 12.65 -34.24 -7.58
C HIS A 228 11.40 -33.56 -8.12
N ALA A 229 11.52 -32.74 -9.17
CA ALA A 229 10.36 -32.02 -9.74
C ALA A 229 9.30 -32.94 -10.33
N THR A 230 9.71 -34.08 -10.91
CA THR A 230 8.79 -35.05 -11.50
C THR A 230 7.92 -35.77 -10.47
N GLN A 231 8.36 -35.87 -9.22
CA GLN A 231 7.59 -36.46 -8.12
C GLN A 231 6.52 -35.53 -7.54
N VAL A 232 6.69 -34.21 -7.71
CA VAL A 232 5.90 -33.16 -7.04
C VAL A 232 4.67 -32.71 -7.80
N ALA A 233 4.57 -32.95 -9.09
CA ALA A 233 3.52 -32.43 -9.98
C ALA A 233 2.07 -32.77 -9.57
N ARG A 234 1.85 -33.49 -8.48
CA ARG A 234 0.55 -34.05 -8.08
C ARG A 234 -0.21 -33.39 -6.94
N ASN A 235 0.43 -32.59 -6.07
CA ASN A 235 -0.26 -32.01 -4.92
C ASN A 235 0.04 -30.51 -4.73
N TRP A 236 -0.98 -29.68 -4.92
CA TRP A 236 -0.92 -28.25 -4.67
C TRP A 236 -1.01 -27.94 -3.16
N GLN A 237 0.05 -27.40 -2.56
CA GLN A 237 0.04 -26.85 -1.21
C GLN A 237 0.51 -25.39 -1.21
N PRO A 238 -0.31 -24.42 -0.75
CA PRO A 238 -0.04 -22.97 -0.88
C PRO A 238 1.21 -22.47 -0.13
N LEU A 239 1.60 -23.13 0.95
CA LEU A 239 2.76 -22.76 1.78
C LEU A 239 3.99 -23.65 1.56
N SER A 240 3.87 -24.71 0.77
CA SER A 240 5.04 -25.53 0.43
C SER A 240 5.80 -24.89 -0.74
N HIS A 241 7.13 -24.96 -0.71
CA HIS A 241 8.04 -24.40 -1.72
C HIS A 241 7.95 -25.08 -3.11
N HIS A 242 6.86 -25.75 -3.41
CA HIS A 242 6.72 -26.59 -4.59
C HIS A 242 6.10 -25.82 -5.74
N TYR A 243 6.90 -25.13 -6.49
CA TYR A 243 6.55 -24.66 -7.83
C TYR A 243 7.01 -25.72 -8.85
N GLY A 244 6.22 -26.79 -8.97
CA GLY A 244 6.38 -27.80 -10.03
C GLY A 244 5.92 -27.35 -11.40
N ASP A 245 5.92 -26.05 -11.70
CA ASP A 245 5.60 -25.54 -13.02
C ASP A 245 6.79 -25.81 -13.97
N LYS A 246 6.51 -26.45 -15.09
CA LYS A 246 7.49 -26.73 -16.15
C LYS A 246 8.26 -25.48 -16.59
N HIS A 247 7.60 -24.33 -16.57
CA HIS A 247 8.21 -23.05 -16.95
C HIS A 247 9.27 -22.61 -15.94
N THR A 248 8.98 -22.70 -14.65
CA THR A 248 9.92 -22.36 -13.56
C THR A 248 11.12 -23.29 -13.58
N MET A 249 10.90 -24.60 -13.76
CA MET A 249 11.99 -25.57 -13.86
C MET A 249 12.89 -25.29 -15.07
N LYS A 250 12.31 -24.97 -16.23
CA LYS A 250 13.10 -24.56 -17.42
C LYS A 250 13.95 -23.32 -17.11
N GLN A 251 13.41 -22.31 -16.44
CA GLN A 251 14.17 -21.12 -16.07
C GLN A 251 15.31 -21.45 -15.09
N ARG A 252 15.09 -22.31 -14.08
CA ARG A 252 16.12 -22.76 -13.15
C ARG A 252 17.28 -23.41 -13.93
N LEU A 253 16.99 -24.36 -14.80
CA LEU A 253 18.01 -25.04 -15.59
C LEU A 253 18.76 -24.12 -16.55
N MET A 254 18.08 -23.14 -17.15
CA MET A 254 18.72 -22.15 -18.02
C MET A 254 19.67 -21.24 -17.26
N GLN A 255 19.30 -20.83 -16.03
CA GLN A 255 20.15 -19.99 -15.18
C GLN A 255 21.41 -20.72 -14.66
N LEU A 256 21.40 -22.05 -14.55
CA LEU A 256 22.58 -22.82 -14.18
C LEU A 256 23.72 -22.72 -15.21
N LYS A 257 23.39 -22.37 -16.48
CA LYS A 257 24.39 -22.18 -17.56
C LYS A 257 25.12 -20.83 -17.46
N THR A 258 24.48 -19.83 -16.86
CA THR A 258 25.01 -18.46 -16.84
C THR A 258 25.51 -18.10 -15.44
N GLN A 259 26.78 -17.70 -15.35
CA GLN A 259 27.32 -17.14 -14.12
C GLN A 259 27.38 -15.61 -14.28
N HIS A 260 26.68 -14.91 -13.40
CA HIS A 260 26.76 -13.45 -13.32
C HIS A 260 27.57 -13.08 -12.09
N GLY A 261 28.66 -12.33 -12.29
CA GLY A 261 29.40 -11.70 -11.20
C GLY A 261 28.55 -10.59 -10.58
N PHE A 262 28.54 -10.49 -9.26
CA PHE A 262 27.91 -9.37 -8.56
C PHE A 262 28.73 -8.09 -8.79
N SER A 263 28.15 -7.08 -9.43
CA SER A 263 28.76 -5.76 -9.57
C SER A 263 28.21 -4.81 -8.50
N ARG A 264 29.08 -4.08 -7.79
CA ARG A 264 28.66 -3.07 -6.81
C ARG A 264 27.82 -1.96 -7.41
N SER A 265 28.04 -1.62 -8.69
CA SER A 265 27.25 -0.62 -9.41
C SER A 265 25.77 -1.02 -9.58
N SER A 266 25.45 -2.30 -9.51
CA SER A 266 24.07 -2.76 -9.61
C SER A 266 23.21 -2.37 -8.40
N LEU A 267 23.82 -2.06 -7.24
CA LEU A 267 23.10 -1.55 -6.05
C LEU A 267 22.46 -0.18 -6.27
N LEU A 268 22.90 0.59 -7.25
CA LEU A 268 22.32 1.90 -7.56
C LEU A 268 20.90 1.80 -8.11
N LEU A 269 20.57 0.74 -8.86
CA LEU A 269 19.25 0.58 -9.48
C LEU A 269 18.10 0.52 -8.45
N PRO A 270 18.15 -0.33 -7.41
CA PRO A 270 17.10 -0.35 -6.38
C PRO A 270 17.00 0.98 -5.61
N LEU A 271 18.13 1.62 -5.36
CA LEU A 271 18.17 2.89 -4.63
C LEU A 271 17.56 4.03 -5.45
N VAL A 272 17.84 4.10 -6.75
CA VAL A 272 17.22 5.07 -7.66
C VAL A 272 15.73 4.84 -7.82
N LEU A 273 15.30 3.58 -7.96
CA LEU A 273 13.87 3.24 -8.08
C LEU A 273 13.09 3.64 -6.82
N THR A 274 13.59 3.30 -5.64
CA THR A 274 12.90 3.63 -4.38
C THR A 274 12.91 5.13 -4.08
N ALA A 275 14.03 5.80 -4.27
CA ALA A 275 14.14 7.24 -4.07
C ALA A 275 13.26 8.01 -5.07
N GLY A 276 13.27 7.64 -6.35
CA GLY A 276 12.45 8.27 -7.38
C GLY A 276 10.96 8.13 -7.11
N LEU A 277 10.50 6.94 -6.72
CA LEU A 277 9.09 6.70 -6.37
C LEU A 277 8.69 7.38 -5.05
N GLY A 278 9.59 7.42 -4.07
CA GLY A 278 9.34 8.13 -2.82
C GLY A 278 9.19 9.64 -3.05
N ILE A 279 10.07 10.25 -3.84
CA ILE A 279 9.99 11.67 -4.23
C ILE A 279 8.73 11.92 -5.05
N TRP A 280 8.44 11.07 -6.04
CA TRP A 280 7.25 11.23 -6.89
C TRP A 280 5.95 11.15 -6.09
N SER A 281 5.84 10.24 -5.12
CA SER A 281 4.64 10.10 -4.30
C SER A 281 4.39 11.30 -3.39
N GLN A 282 5.42 12.10 -3.11
CA GLN A 282 5.36 13.32 -2.31
C GLN A 282 5.37 14.60 -3.17
N ALA A 283 5.56 14.48 -4.48
CA ALA A 283 5.62 15.63 -5.40
C ALA A 283 4.37 16.54 -5.37
N PRO A 284 3.12 16.05 -5.20
CA PRO A 284 1.96 16.92 -5.02
C PRO A 284 2.05 17.79 -3.76
N ALA A 285 2.73 17.29 -2.72
CA ALA A 285 2.97 18.06 -1.49
C ALA A 285 3.96 19.21 -1.70
N ILE A 286 4.91 19.05 -2.62
CA ILE A 286 5.94 20.06 -2.92
C ILE A 286 5.41 21.09 -3.92
N ALA A 287 4.56 20.68 -4.88
CA ALA A 287 3.98 21.58 -5.90
C ALA A 287 2.80 22.43 -5.39
N GLY A 288 2.26 22.11 -4.21
CA GLY A 288 1.05 22.68 -3.65
C GLY A 288 1.25 23.63 -2.47
N GLU A 289 2.41 24.25 -2.29
CA GLU A 289 2.56 25.32 -1.30
C GLU A 289 1.89 26.63 -1.77
N LYS A 290 0.59 26.56 -2.08
CA LYS A 290 -0.30 27.70 -1.83
C LYS A 290 -0.30 27.87 -0.33
N GLN A 291 0.22 28.99 0.15
CA GLN A 291 0.22 29.37 1.56
C GLN A 291 -1.10 28.96 2.20
N ALA A 292 -1.07 28.08 3.20
CA ALA A 292 -2.28 27.67 3.90
C ALA A 292 -3.05 28.90 4.33
N ALA A 293 -4.30 29.02 3.87
CA ALA A 293 -5.17 30.13 4.22
C ALA A 293 -5.27 30.21 5.76
N PRO A 294 -5.23 31.40 6.35
CA PRO A 294 -5.35 31.56 7.79
C PRO A 294 -6.69 30.98 8.27
N HIS A 295 -6.68 30.27 9.39
CA HIS A 295 -7.89 29.69 9.97
C HIS A 295 -8.78 30.80 10.56
N PRO A 296 -10.11 30.70 10.40
CA PRO A 296 -11.03 31.63 11.02
C PRO A 296 -11.07 31.39 12.54
N VAL A 297 -10.83 32.45 13.31
CA VAL A 297 -10.92 32.45 14.77
C VAL A 297 -12.33 32.80 15.22
N MET A 298 -12.96 33.76 14.54
CA MET A 298 -14.32 34.18 14.80
C MET A 298 -15.03 34.53 13.49
N ARG A 299 -16.23 34.00 13.32
CA ARG A 299 -17.13 34.32 12.20
C ARG A 299 -18.48 34.76 12.73
N VAL A 300 -18.96 35.84 12.22
CA VAL A 300 -20.31 36.35 12.47
C VAL A 300 -21.18 35.98 11.28
N GLU A 301 -22.26 35.26 11.51
CA GLU A 301 -23.19 34.88 10.44
C GLU A 301 -23.94 36.13 9.92
N PRO A 302 -24.07 36.30 8.61
CA PRO A 302 -24.90 37.36 8.04
C PRO A 302 -26.36 37.17 8.46
N LYS A 303 -27.02 38.25 8.89
CA LYS A 303 -28.45 38.18 9.18
C LYS A 303 -29.24 38.15 7.89
N TYR A 304 -30.14 37.16 7.77
CA TYR A 304 -31.04 37.13 6.61
C TYR A 304 -31.92 38.37 6.54
N PRO A 305 -31.98 39.12 5.42
CA PRO A 305 -32.80 40.30 5.33
C PRO A 305 -34.27 39.98 5.56
N ALA A 306 -34.93 40.70 6.47
CA ALA A 306 -36.31 40.41 6.87
C ALA A 306 -37.32 40.44 5.70
N GLN A 307 -37.11 41.34 4.73
CA GLN A 307 -37.94 41.42 3.52
C GLN A 307 -37.71 40.22 2.62
N ALA A 308 -36.45 39.83 2.37
CA ALA A 308 -36.10 38.67 1.56
C ALA A 308 -36.63 37.34 2.18
N ALA A 309 -36.63 37.24 3.52
CA ALA A 309 -37.21 36.12 4.22
C ALA A 309 -38.74 36.02 4.06
N LYS A 310 -39.46 37.18 4.10
CA LYS A 310 -40.91 37.22 3.86
C LYS A 310 -41.28 36.88 2.41
N ASP A 311 -40.45 37.35 1.47
CA ASP A 311 -40.68 37.19 0.02
C ASP A 311 -40.11 35.84 -0.49
N LEU A 312 -39.58 35.00 0.40
CA LEU A 312 -38.95 33.70 0.11
C LEU A 312 -37.86 33.77 -0.96
N VAL A 313 -37.09 34.87 -0.96
CA VAL A 313 -36.02 35.13 -1.95
C VAL A 313 -34.74 34.45 -1.49
N GLU A 314 -34.29 33.42 -2.18
CA GLU A 314 -33.00 32.80 -2.01
C GLU A 314 -31.96 33.35 -2.98
N GLY A 315 -30.67 33.22 -2.62
CA GLY A 315 -29.61 33.69 -3.50
C GLY A 315 -28.22 33.39 -2.99
N TYR A 316 -27.20 33.94 -3.63
CA TYR A 316 -25.83 33.88 -3.18
C TYR A 316 -25.06 35.17 -3.48
N ILE A 317 -23.99 35.37 -2.71
CA ILE A 317 -22.99 36.40 -3.01
C ILE A 317 -21.61 35.78 -3.09
N GLN A 318 -20.73 36.36 -3.91
CA GLN A 318 -19.31 36.05 -3.95
C GLN A 318 -18.55 37.33 -3.61
N ALA A 319 -17.78 37.26 -2.53
CA ALA A 319 -17.01 38.37 -2.02
C ALA A 319 -15.51 38.04 -1.98
N ARG A 320 -14.70 39.08 -2.13
CA ARG A 320 -13.24 39.02 -1.95
C ARG A 320 -12.85 39.99 -0.86
N PHE A 321 -11.90 39.63 -0.02
CA PHE A 321 -11.40 40.45 1.08
C PHE A 321 -9.93 40.16 1.37
N ASP A 322 -9.29 41.04 2.12
CA ASP A 322 -7.93 40.92 2.60
C ASP A 322 -7.94 40.64 4.10
N ILE A 323 -6.96 39.89 4.59
CA ILE A 323 -6.70 39.64 6.01
C ILE A 323 -5.43 40.39 6.41
N GLY A 324 -5.53 41.23 7.44
CA GLY A 324 -4.40 41.97 8.01
C GLY A 324 -3.45 41.12 8.83
N GLN A 325 -2.33 41.69 9.24
CA GLN A 325 -1.39 41.04 10.16
C GLN A 325 -1.99 40.78 11.55
N ASP A 326 -3.03 41.52 11.90
CA ASP A 326 -3.83 41.38 13.13
C ASP A 326 -4.94 40.34 13.01
N GLY A 327 -5.10 39.70 11.86
CA GLY A 327 -6.14 38.73 11.58
C GLY A 327 -7.50 39.34 11.22
N ARG A 328 -7.64 40.68 11.17
CA ARG A 328 -8.90 41.33 10.82
C ARG A 328 -9.13 41.37 9.30
N VAL A 329 -10.38 41.25 8.92
CA VAL A 329 -10.84 41.39 7.53
C VAL A 329 -10.88 42.85 7.13
N SER A 330 -10.42 43.15 5.92
CA SER A 330 -10.42 44.48 5.30
C SER A 330 -10.64 44.38 3.81
N ASN A 331 -10.92 45.51 3.12
CA ASN A 331 -11.08 45.58 1.66
C ASN A 331 -12.14 44.63 1.10
N VAL A 332 -13.29 44.47 1.79
CA VAL A 332 -14.38 43.59 1.35
C VAL A 332 -15.00 44.13 0.07
N THR A 333 -14.96 43.33 -1.01
CA THR A 333 -15.54 43.67 -2.32
C THR A 333 -16.42 42.53 -2.79
N ILE A 334 -17.69 42.82 -3.11
CA ILE A 334 -18.60 41.88 -3.75
C ILE A 334 -18.40 41.99 -5.26
N PHE A 335 -18.08 40.87 -5.92
CA PHE A 335 -17.92 40.86 -7.37
C PHE A 335 -19.03 40.09 -8.09
N LYS A 336 -19.85 39.33 -7.34
CA LYS A 336 -21.05 38.67 -7.85
C LYS A 336 -22.12 38.58 -6.77
N SER A 337 -23.39 38.94 -7.12
CA SER A 337 -24.55 38.88 -6.22
C SER A 337 -25.79 38.51 -7.05
N GLU A 338 -26.51 37.48 -6.62
CA GLU A 338 -27.76 37.02 -7.23
C GLU A 338 -28.79 36.68 -6.14
N PRO A 339 -29.92 37.41 -6.08
CA PRO A 339 -30.27 38.64 -6.84
C PRO A 339 -29.43 39.83 -6.36
N ALA A 340 -29.07 40.71 -7.30
CA ALA A 340 -28.22 41.85 -7.04
C ALA A 340 -28.82 42.81 -5.99
N GLY A 341 -27.99 43.24 -5.03
CA GLY A 341 -28.33 44.25 -4.03
C GLY A 341 -29.17 43.77 -2.86
N VAL A 342 -29.70 42.55 -2.86
CA VAL A 342 -30.56 42.02 -1.80
C VAL A 342 -29.77 41.62 -0.55
N PHE A 343 -28.66 40.92 -0.75
CA PHE A 343 -27.85 40.36 0.32
C PHE A 343 -26.53 41.09 0.58
N ASP A 344 -26.16 42.02 -0.30
CA ASP A 344 -24.84 42.68 -0.35
C ASP A 344 -24.51 43.38 0.98
N LYS A 345 -25.46 44.18 1.51
CA LYS A 345 -25.25 44.98 2.72
C LYS A 345 -24.98 44.08 3.95
N VAL A 346 -25.81 43.08 4.17
CA VAL A 346 -25.69 42.18 5.31
C VAL A 346 -24.47 41.30 5.22
N ALA A 347 -24.04 40.95 4.00
CA ALA A 347 -22.81 40.20 3.77
C ALA A 347 -21.57 41.04 4.10
N ILE A 348 -21.48 42.28 3.67
CA ILE A 348 -20.36 43.18 3.98
C ILE A 348 -20.30 43.45 5.48
N GLU A 349 -21.45 43.70 6.14
CA GLU A 349 -21.50 43.91 7.61
C GLU A 349 -21.00 42.69 8.39
N ALA A 350 -21.32 41.48 7.96
CA ALA A 350 -20.86 40.26 8.59
C ALA A 350 -19.37 40.00 8.34
N LEU A 351 -18.92 40.09 7.09
CA LEU A 351 -17.54 39.86 6.69
C LEU A 351 -16.54 40.78 7.37
N ASN A 352 -16.92 42.06 7.60
CA ASN A 352 -16.08 43.03 8.33
C ASN A 352 -15.90 42.71 9.81
N GLN A 353 -16.72 41.81 10.36
CA GLN A 353 -16.63 41.36 11.77
C GLN A 353 -15.88 40.04 11.91
N TRP A 354 -15.48 39.41 10.80
CA TRP A 354 -14.73 38.16 10.82
C TRP A 354 -13.30 38.41 11.28
N GLN A 355 -12.78 37.43 12.02
CA GLN A 355 -11.42 37.44 12.49
C GLN A 355 -10.77 36.08 12.21
N TYR A 356 -9.58 36.15 11.67
CA TYR A 356 -8.73 35.01 11.33
C TYR A 356 -7.47 34.98 12.18
N GLU A 357 -6.71 33.91 12.07
CA GLU A 357 -5.36 33.88 12.65
C GLU A 357 -4.51 35.02 12.10
N PRO A 358 -3.59 35.61 12.91
CA PRO A 358 -2.73 36.73 12.52
C PRO A 358 -1.74 36.31 11.42
N LYS A 359 -2.21 36.32 10.17
CA LYS A 359 -1.44 35.99 8.97
C LYS A 359 -1.95 36.81 7.80
N ALA A 360 -1.18 37.81 7.39
CA ALA A 360 -1.56 38.67 6.27
C ALA A 360 -1.76 37.84 4.98
N THR A 361 -2.96 37.88 4.44
CA THR A 361 -3.33 37.19 3.21
C THR A 361 -4.21 38.10 2.35
N LYS A 362 -3.87 38.22 1.07
CA LYS A 362 -4.62 39.07 0.13
C LYS A 362 -5.54 38.24 -0.75
N ALA A 363 -6.64 38.87 -1.16
CA ALA A 363 -7.59 38.36 -2.15
C ALA A 363 -8.23 36.98 -1.77
N MET A 364 -8.58 36.81 -0.49
CA MET A 364 -9.40 35.66 -0.05
C MET A 364 -10.81 35.77 -0.66
N GLU A 365 -11.31 34.66 -1.17
CA GLU A 365 -12.65 34.60 -1.77
C GLU A 365 -13.57 33.69 -0.93
N VAL A 366 -14.83 34.16 -0.76
CA VAL A 366 -15.87 33.42 -0.06
C VAL A 366 -17.17 33.47 -0.81
N GLN A 367 -17.96 32.44 -0.78
CA GLN A 367 -19.34 32.42 -1.24
C GLN A 367 -20.27 32.24 -0.05
N LEU A 368 -21.25 33.13 0.10
CA LEU A 368 -22.33 33.07 1.08
C LEU A 368 -23.61 32.70 0.35
N ASP A 369 -24.21 31.57 0.70
CA ASP A 369 -25.46 31.07 0.12
C ASP A 369 -26.61 31.32 1.10
N PHE A 370 -27.57 32.16 0.71
CA PHE A 370 -28.76 32.50 1.49
C PHE A 370 -29.91 31.58 1.09
N ARG A 371 -30.37 30.75 2.03
CA ARG A 371 -31.35 29.67 1.77
C ARG A 371 -32.44 29.61 2.84
N MET A 372 -33.61 29.09 2.45
CA MET A 372 -34.74 28.87 3.38
C MET A 372 -34.72 27.48 4.01
N GLY A 373 -33.90 26.57 3.54
CA GLY A 373 -33.80 25.20 4.05
C GLY A 373 -32.45 24.55 3.78
N PRO A 374 -32.23 23.32 4.30
CA PRO A 374 -31.00 22.58 4.07
C PRO A 374 -30.77 22.32 2.58
N PRO A 375 -29.51 22.27 2.09
CA PRO A 375 -29.19 22.06 0.69
C PRO A 375 -29.77 20.77 0.14
N GLY A 376 -30.57 20.87 -0.93
CA GLY A 376 -31.08 19.72 -1.66
C GLY A 376 -30.07 19.11 -2.62
N ALA A 377 -30.19 17.82 -2.97
CA ALA A 377 -29.26 17.06 -3.83
C ALA A 377 -29.16 17.57 -5.29
N SER A 378 -29.93 18.57 -5.69
CA SER A 378 -30.03 19.06 -7.08
C SER A 378 -29.54 20.50 -7.30
N ASP A 379 -28.76 21.05 -6.40
CA ASP A 379 -28.35 22.46 -6.47
C ASP A 379 -27.30 22.73 -7.57
N LYS A 380 -27.74 23.25 -8.71
CA LYS A 380 -26.94 23.57 -9.91
C LYS A 380 -26.33 24.97 -9.94
N ARG A 381 -26.24 25.67 -8.80
CA ARG A 381 -25.67 27.04 -8.80
C ARG A 381 -24.16 27.00 -9.09
N PRO A 382 -23.62 27.99 -9.85
CA PRO A 382 -22.23 28.02 -10.23
C PRO A 382 -21.36 28.14 -8.98
N GLY A 383 -20.54 27.13 -8.74
CA GLY A 383 -19.53 27.15 -7.71
C GLY A 383 -18.18 26.80 -8.29
N ASN A 384 -17.19 27.60 -7.98
CA ASN A 384 -15.81 27.28 -8.26
C ASN A 384 -15.31 26.43 -7.09
N ASP A 385 -14.72 25.28 -7.33
CA ASP A 385 -14.28 24.30 -6.30
C ASP A 385 -13.23 24.86 -5.33
N GLU A 386 -12.67 26.03 -5.64
CA GLU A 386 -11.63 26.69 -4.84
C GLU A 386 -12.18 27.72 -3.81
N ARG A 387 -13.50 28.01 -3.80
CA ARG A 387 -14.09 29.02 -2.91
C ARG A 387 -14.72 28.38 -1.69
N GLU A 388 -14.51 29.00 -0.54
CA GLU A 388 -15.21 28.65 0.67
C GLU A 388 -16.69 29.03 0.56
N ARG A 389 -17.61 28.09 0.89
CA ARG A 389 -19.07 28.31 0.85
C ARG A 389 -19.66 28.26 2.25
N ILE A 390 -20.53 29.19 2.55
CA ILE A 390 -21.22 29.29 3.82
C ILE A 390 -22.72 29.45 3.57
N ASP A 391 -23.52 28.50 4.09
CA ASP A 391 -24.99 28.57 4.01
C ASP A 391 -25.53 29.48 5.13
N VAL A 392 -26.35 30.47 4.76
CA VAL A 392 -27.02 31.38 5.68
C VAL A 392 -28.51 31.08 5.70
N LEU A 393 -29.02 30.72 6.89
CA LEU A 393 -30.44 30.38 7.10
C LEU A 393 -31.16 31.51 7.85
N PRO A 394 -32.46 31.75 7.60
CA PRO A 394 -33.26 32.72 8.36
C PRO A 394 -33.35 32.25 9.82
N HIS A 395 -33.08 33.14 10.76
CA HIS A 395 -33.34 32.92 12.17
C HIS A 395 -34.85 32.83 12.40
N SER A 396 -35.33 31.69 12.91
CA SER A 396 -36.70 31.64 13.45
C SER A 396 -36.68 32.35 14.79
N ASP A 397 -37.12 33.60 14.85
CA ASP A 397 -37.52 34.26 16.09
C ASP A 397 -38.65 33.41 16.69
N LYS A 398 -38.34 32.56 17.62
CA LYS A 398 -39.35 32.05 18.56
C LYS A 398 -39.68 33.20 19.49
N GLN A 399 -40.75 33.93 19.15
CA GLN A 399 -41.44 34.77 20.14
C GLN A 399 -41.98 33.85 21.23
N HIS A 400 -41.54 34.14 22.44
CA HIS A 400 -42.22 33.78 23.68
C HIS A 400 -43.34 34.76 23.92
#